data_bd8ab9ed04b53f776ce6101a571544af
#
_entry.id   bd8ab9ed04b53f776ce6101a571544af
#
_cell.length_a   1.000
_cell.length_b   1.000
_cell.length_c   1.000
_cell.angle_alpha   90.00
_cell.angle_beta   90.00
_cell.angle_gamma   90.00
#
_symmetry.space_group_name_H-M   'P 1'
#
loop_
_entity.id
_entity.type
_entity.pdbx_description
1 polymer ?
#
loop_
_entity_poly.entity_id
_entity_poly.type
_entity_poly.pdbx_seq_one_letter_code
_entity_poly.pdbx_strand_id
1 'polypeptide(L)'
;MSVFKNVIVYRIEPAWSQTLAEAEEGLGKQRFVPCGPSQEKSAGWVEPRGEANGPLVESIDGQWLVEYMIESKQVPGSVVRRKLDERCAHIEATTGRKPGKKEKKELKEDITLELLPMAFTRSARVTVWIDKAENRLVINSGNASRADEVVTSLVKSLDGFAVALINTQIEPAAAMANWLLTQEPPAGFTIDRECELKASDDSKAVVRYAKHPLDIDEVKQHITDGKRPTRLALTWDDRVSFELTHGLLIRKITFLEGTGDGAAGGKKEDNFDADVAIATGELGQLVPALLDALGGEAAFSAAPADDSVKPATAPAAAPATTAPADAADAAEEEDAPF
;
A
#
# COMPACT_ATOMS: atom_id res chain seq x y z
N MET A 1 6.93 13.22 17.98
CA MET A 1 7.26 12.09 17.04
C MET A 1 6.64 12.39 15.69
N SER A 2 7.31 12.12 14.55
CA SER A 2 6.73 12.40 13.23
C SER A 2 5.46 11.56 13.00
N VAL A 3 4.33 12.24 12.80
CA VAL A 3 3.01 11.62 12.51
C VAL A 3 3.03 10.88 11.17
N PHE A 4 3.70 11.46 10.17
CA PHE A 4 3.84 10.90 8.83
C PHE A 4 5.30 10.51 8.55
N LYS A 5 5.51 9.26 8.10
CA LYS A 5 6.84 8.73 7.74
C LYS A 5 6.94 8.34 6.27
N ASN A 6 5.87 7.81 5.72
CA ASN A 6 5.80 7.42 4.32
C ASN A 6 4.39 7.71 3.85
N VAL A 7 4.23 8.49 2.79
CA VAL A 7 2.91 8.90 2.35
C VAL A 7 2.68 8.59 0.88
N ILE A 8 1.46 8.18 0.59
CA ILE A 8 0.88 8.07 -0.74
C ILE A 8 -0.23 9.11 -0.81
N VAL A 9 -0.25 9.89 -1.88
CA VAL A 9 -1.19 11.01 -2.06
C VAL A 9 -2.19 10.66 -3.15
N TYR A 10 -3.46 10.90 -2.84
CA TYR A 10 -4.58 10.72 -3.76
C TYR A 10 -5.33 12.04 -3.94
N ARG A 11 -5.96 12.22 -5.08
CA ARG A 11 -6.92 13.29 -5.36
C ARG A 11 -8.31 12.81 -4.95
N ILE A 12 -9.02 13.61 -4.14
CA ILE A 12 -10.43 13.38 -3.80
C ILE A 12 -11.27 14.00 -4.90
N GLU A 13 -12.37 13.34 -5.27
CA GLU A 13 -13.37 13.90 -6.20
C GLU A 13 -13.94 15.22 -5.64
N PRO A 14 -13.84 16.34 -6.36
CA PRO A 14 -14.24 17.66 -5.85
C PRO A 14 -15.72 17.78 -5.46
N ALA A 15 -16.58 16.90 -5.97
CA ALA A 15 -18.00 16.88 -5.62
C ALA A 15 -18.27 16.33 -4.21
N TRP A 16 -17.29 15.70 -3.55
CA TRP A 16 -17.47 15.18 -2.22
C TRP A 16 -17.52 16.29 -1.17
N SER A 17 -18.62 16.35 -0.42
CA SER A 17 -18.91 17.48 0.48
C SER A 17 -19.44 17.08 1.87
N GLN A 18 -19.23 15.83 2.30
CA GLN A 18 -19.71 15.38 3.61
C GLN A 18 -19.20 16.27 4.75
N THR A 19 -20.05 16.43 5.77
CA THR A 19 -19.72 17.05 7.05
C THR A 19 -18.90 16.11 7.93
N LEU A 20 -18.27 16.66 8.96
CA LEU A 20 -17.54 15.87 9.95
C LEU A 20 -18.44 14.85 10.65
N ALA A 21 -19.70 15.23 10.98
CA ALA A 21 -20.64 14.35 11.64
C ALA A 21 -21.09 13.18 10.75
N GLU A 22 -21.31 13.40 9.46
CA GLU A 22 -21.62 12.34 8.49
C GLU A 22 -20.44 11.39 8.29
N ALA A 23 -19.23 11.93 8.24
CA ALA A 23 -18.03 11.12 8.16
C ALA A 23 -17.84 10.26 9.43
N GLU A 24 -18.02 10.84 10.60
CA GLU A 24 -17.97 10.11 11.89
C GLU A 24 -19.00 8.96 11.93
N GLU A 25 -20.24 9.21 11.50
CA GLU A 25 -21.27 8.17 11.41
C GLU A 25 -20.91 7.07 10.43
N GLY A 26 -20.40 7.46 9.25
CA GLY A 26 -19.99 6.54 8.19
C GLY A 26 -18.87 5.60 8.65
N LEU A 27 -17.80 6.17 9.21
CA LEU A 27 -16.66 5.41 9.75
C LEU A 27 -17.09 4.53 10.94
N GLY A 28 -18.02 5.00 11.76
CA GLY A 28 -18.58 4.26 12.88
C GLY A 28 -19.20 2.92 12.50
N LYS A 29 -19.74 2.79 11.28
CA LYS A 29 -20.29 1.53 10.73
C LYS A 29 -19.22 0.46 10.49
N GLN A 30 -17.97 0.86 10.36
CA GLN A 30 -16.80 -0.01 10.15
C GLN A 30 -15.73 0.18 11.26
N ARG A 31 -16.21 0.39 12.50
CA ARG A 31 -15.30 0.47 13.65
C ARG A 31 -14.53 -0.83 13.83
N PHE A 32 -13.29 -0.74 14.20
CA PHE A 32 -12.41 -1.89 14.39
C PHE A 32 -12.95 -2.84 15.48
N VAL A 33 -12.90 -4.12 15.16
CA VAL A 33 -13.16 -5.21 16.11
C VAL A 33 -11.98 -6.17 16.09
N PRO A 34 -11.40 -6.55 17.22
CA PRO A 34 -10.28 -7.50 17.28
C PRO A 34 -10.59 -8.83 16.60
N CYS A 35 -9.54 -9.50 16.09
CA CYS A 35 -9.65 -10.78 15.42
C CYS A 35 -10.30 -11.84 16.31
N GLY A 36 -11.37 -12.45 15.83
CA GLY A 36 -11.97 -13.63 16.45
C GLY A 36 -11.00 -14.84 16.46
N PRO A 37 -11.33 -15.92 17.22
CA PRO A 37 -10.43 -17.08 17.37
C PRO A 37 -9.96 -17.69 16.04
N SER A 38 -10.85 -17.85 15.06
CA SER A 38 -10.57 -18.45 13.76
C SER A 38 -10.35 -17.43 12.63
N GLN A 39 -10.32 -16.13 12.94
CA GLN A 39 -10.14 -15.07 11.96
C GLN A 39 -8.66 -14.75 11.80
N GLU A 40 -8.16 -14.75 10.57
CA GLU A 40 -6.75 -14.44 10.26
C GLU A 40 -6.44 -12.94 10.32
N LYS A 41 -7.43 -12.11 9.94
CA LYS A 41 -7.25 -10.66 9.83
C LYS A 41 -8.56 -9.96 10.19
N SER A 42 -8.43 -8.84 10.88
CA SER A 42 -9.49 -7.86 11.10
C SER A 42 -8.97 -6.47 10.81
N ALA A 43 -9.83 -5.58 10.33
CA ALA A 43 -9.46 -4.20 10.09
C ALA A 43 -10.68 -3.29 10.28
N GLY A 44 -10.44 -2.02 10.63
CA GLY A 44 -11.50 -1.05 10.85
C GLY A 44 -10.95 0.26 11.41
N TRP A 45 -11.85 1.22 11.63
CA TRP A 45 -11.54 2.56 12.11
C TRP A 45 -11.41 2.60 13.62
N VAL A 46 -10.42 3.32 14.10
CA VAL A 46 -10.14 3.54 15.53
C VAL A 46 -9.92 5.02 15.80
N GLU A 47 -10.00 5.38 17.06
CA GLU A 47 -9.76 6.75 17.52
C GLU A 47 -8.31 7.17 17.26
N PRO A 48 -8.06 8.30 16.56
CA PRO A 48 -6.70 8.77 16.26
C PRO A 48 -5.86 9.07 17.51
N ARG A 49 -6.50 9.59 18.57
CA ARG A 49 -5.82 9.85 19.86
C ARG A 49 -5.63 8.59 20.70
N GLY A 50 -6.30 7.50 20.35
CA GLY A 50 -6.28 6.25 21.11
C GLY A 50 -7.10 6.27 22.39
N GLU A 51 -8.00 7.23 22.51
CA GLU A 51 -8.94 7.34 23.65
C GLU A 51 -10.17 6.48 23.37
N ALA A 52 -10.51 5.62 24.31
CA ALA A 52 -11.67 4.75 24.17
C ALA A 52 -12.97 5.58 24.06
N ASN A 53 -13.75 5.32 23.03
CA ASN A 53 -14.99 6.04 22.69
C ASN A 53 -14.79 7.52 22.30
N GLY A 54 -13.59 7.94 21.96
CA GLY A 54 -13.32 9.23 21.33
C GLY A 54 -13.87 9.29 19.90
N PRO A 55 -13.75 10.45 19.23
CA PRO A 55 -14.13 10.60 17.84
C PRO A 55 -13.22 9.78 16.91
N LEU A 56 -13.79 9.27 15.81
CA LEU A 56 -13.04 8.61 14.74
C LEU A 56 -12.45 9.61 13.75
N VAL A 57 -12.99 10.83 13.69
CA VAL A 57 -12.52 11.95 12.88
C VAL A 57 -12.08 13.08 13.77
N GLU A 58 -10.80 13.34 13.85
CA GLU A 58 -10.23 14.51 14.52
C GLU A 58 -10.09 15.66 13.52
N SER A 59 -10.54 16.85 13.92
CA SER A 59 -10.37 18.06 13.12
C SER A 59 -9.41 19.01 13.81
N ILE A 60 -8.24 19.21 13.22
CA ILE A 60 -7.16 20.07 13.73
C ILE A 60 -6.86 21.11 12.64
N ASP A 61 -7.04 22.39 12.93
CA ASP A 61 -6.88 23.48 11.98
C ASP A 61 -7.61 23.27 10.63
N GLY A 62 -8.80 22.64 10.67
CA GLY A 62 -9.60 22.33 9.47
C GLY A 62 -9.14 21.07 8.72
N GLN A 63 -8.02 20.47 9.12
CA GLN A 63 -7.53 19.21 8.56
C GLN A 63 -8.17 18.02 9.30
N TRP A 64 -8.62 17.01 8.56
CA TRP A 64 -9.24 15.83 9.16
C TRP A 64 -8.25 14.68 9.26
N LEU A 65 -8.13 14.14 10.46
CA LEU A 65 -7.37 12.92 10.71
C LEU A 65 -8.29 11.78 11.08
N VAL A 66 -8.04 10.63 10.47
CA VAL A 66 -8.67 9.36 10.82
C VAL A 66 -7.60 8.28 10.93
N GLU A 67 -7.86 7.24 11.69
CA GLU A 67 -6.89 6.16 11.90
C GLU A 67 -7.49 4.79 11.60
N TYR A 68 -6.82 4.04 10.73
CA TYR A 68 -7.22 2.69 10.35
C TYR A 68 -6.34 1.66 11.03
N MET A 69 -6.97 0.73 11.77
CA MET A 69 -6.30 -0.38 12.43
C MET A 69 -6.40 -1.63 11.56
N ILE A 70 -5.27 -2.30 11.39
CA ILE A 70 -5.20 -3.63 10.78
C ILE A 70 -4.59 -4.58 11.79
N GLU A 71 -5.32 -5.61 12.15
CA GLU A 71 -4.83 -6.69 13.00
C GLU A 71 -4.74 -7.99 12.22
N SER A 72 -3.64 -8.70 12.34
CA SER A 72 -3.43 -10.00 11.70
C SER A 72 -2.81 -10.99 12.66
N LYS A 73 -3.26 -12.24 12.59
CA LYS A 73 -2.69 -13.33 13.37
C LYS A 73 -1.48 -13.89 12.65
N GLN A 74 -0.39 -14.06 13.39
CA GLN A 74 0.89 -14.55 12.88
C GLN A 74 1.06 -16.02 13.23
N VAL A 75 0.75 -16.91 12.28
CA VAL A 75 1.08 -18.34 12.41
C VAL A 75 2.45 -18.57 11.75
N PRO A 76 3.52 -18.94 12.53
CA PRO A 76 4.84 -19.13 11.96
C PRO A 76 4.85 -20.27 10.95
N GLY A 77 5.31 -20.00 9.73
CA GLY A 77 5.37 -21.00 8.66
C GLY A 77 6.21 -22.24 9.00
N SER A 78 7.22 -22.11 9.86
CA SER A 78 8.03 -23.22 10.35
C SER A 78 7.21 -24.20 11.22
N VAL A 79 6.30 -23.69 12.03
CA VAL A 79 5.40 -24.51 12.89
C VAL A 79 4.39 -25.24 12.01
N VAL A 80 3.80 -24.53 11.04
CA VAL A 80 2.87 -25.14 10.06
C VAL A 80 3.57 -26.26 9.28
N ARG A 81 4.80 -26.02 8.80
CA ARG A 81 5.58 -27.01 8.04
C ARG A 81 5.87 -28.25 8.88
N ARG A 82 6.34 -28.08 10.11
CA ARG A 82 6.62 -29.21 11.01
C ARG A 82 5.38 -30.06 11.24
N LYS A 83 4.24 -29.46 11.59
CA LYS A 83 2.97 -30.18 11.77
C LYS A 83 2.48 -30.87 10.49
N LEU A 84 2.71 -30.25 9.34
CA LEU A 84 2.40 -30.85 8.05
C LEU A 84 3.23 -32.11 7.80
N ASP A 85 4.53 -32.06 8.06
CA ASP A 85 5.44 -33.20 7.92
C ASP A 85 5.04 -34.34 8.87
N GLU A 86 4.70 -34.03 10.13
CA GLU A 86 4.19 -34.98 11.12
C GLU A 86 2.88 -35.65 10.64
N ARG A 87 1.91 -34.88 10.11
CA ARG A 87 0.66 -35.44 9.56
C ARG A 87 0.89 -36.26 8.30
N CYS A 88 1.76 -35.83 7.40
CA CYS A 88 2.12 -36.59 6.22
C CYS A 88 2.76 -37.95 6.58
N ALA A 89 3.65 -37.97 7.55
CA ALA A 89 4.28 -39.20 8.04
C ALA A 89 3.25 -40.14 8.69
N HIS A 90 2.31 -39.60 9.47
CA HIS A 90 1.21 -40.37 10.04
C HIS A 90 0.29 -41.00 8.98
N ILE A 91 -0.08 -40.25 7.95
CA ILE A 91 -0.88 -40.79 6.83
C ILE A 91 -0.10 -41.89 6.09
N GLU A 92 1.17 -41.69 5.82
CA GLU A 92 2.01 -42.69 5.19
C GLU A 92 2.11 -44.00 6.02
N ALA A 93 2.28 -43.87 7.34
CA ALA A 93 2.35 -45.01 8.24
C ALA A 93 1.02 -45.78 8.35
N THR A 94 -0.14 -45.09 8.28
CA THR A 94 -1.47 -45.70 8.40
C THR A 94 -2.04 -46.21 7.11
N THR A 95 -1.75 -45.56 5.99
CA THR A 95 -2.37 -45.85 4.68
C THR A 95 -1.38 -46.49 3.67
N GLY A 96 -0.07 -46.50 3.97
CA GLY A 96 0.96 -46.97 3.07
C GLY A 96 1.24 -46.07 1.87
N ARG A 97 0.58 -44.90 1.75
CA ARG A 97 0.78 -43.96 0.65
C ARG A 97 1.17 -42.56 1.11
N LYS A 98 1.95 -41.85 0.32
CA LYS A 98 2.29 -40.46 0.57
C LYS A 98 1.14 -39.52 0.10
N PRO A 99 0.78 -38.49 0.91
CA PRO A 99 -0.20 -37.50 0.49
C PRO A 99 0.22 -36.77 -0.80
N GLY A 100 -0.73 -36.59 -1.72
CA GLY A 100 -0.51 -35.86 -2.95
C GLY A 100 -0.42 -34.35 -2.74
N LYS A 101 -0.09 -33.59 -3.81
CA LYS A 101 0.05 -32.12 -3.73
C LYS A 101 -1.22 -31.42 -3.25
N LYS A 102 -2.40 -31.85 -3.72
CA LYS A 102 -3.71 -31.28 -3.34
C LYS A 102 -3.99 -31.55 -1.85
N GLU A 103 -3.85 -32.80 -1.44
CA GLU A 103 -4.04 -33.23 -0.05
C GLU A 103 -3.08 -32.48 0.93
N LYS A 104 -1.82 -32.30 0.54
CA LYS A 104 -0.87 -31.50 1.33
C LYS A 104 -1.29 -30.03 1.46
N LYS A 105 -1.92 -29.46 0.44
CA LYS A 105 -2.44 -28.08 0.49
C LYS A 105 -3.61 -27.99 1.48
N GLU A 106 -4.56 -28.90 1.40
CA GLU A 106 -5.71 -28.99 2.32
C GLU A 106 -5.24 -29.21 3.77
N LEU A 107 -4.32 -30.15 4.02
CA LEU A 107 -3.73 -30.36 5.34
C LEU A 107 -3.02 -29.11 5.89
N LYS A 108 -2.36 -28.35 5.02
CA LYS A 108 -1.70 -27.10 5.41
C LYS A 108 -2.73 -26.03 5.84
N GLU A 109 -3.83 -25.91 5.12
CA GLU A 109 -4.93 -25.00 5.43
C GLU A 109 -5.57 -25.40 6.77
N ASP A 110 -5.90 -26.67 6.99
CA ASP A 110 -6.44 -27.19 8.24
C ASP A 110 -5.51 -26.93 9.44
N ILE A 111 -4.21 -27.19 9.28
CA ILE A 111 -3.21 -26.92 10.32
C ILE A 111 -3.13 -25.44 10.64
N THR A 112 -3.22 -24.58 9.62
CA THR A 112 -3.21 -23.13 9.83
C THR A 112 -4.44 -22.71 10.64
N LEU A 113 -5.64 -23.20 10.29
CA LEU A 113 -6.87 -22.93 11.02
C LEU A 113 -6.81 -23.43 12.49
N GLU A 114 -6.23 -24.61 12.73
CA GLU A 114 -6.04 -25.12 14.11
C GLU A 114 -5.11 -24.25 14.95
N LEU A 115 -4.10 -23.63 14.32
CA LEU A 115 -3.12 -22.81 15.01
C LEU A 115 -3.58 -21.37 15.24
N LEU A 116 -4.55 -20.87 14.45
CA LEU A 116 -5.05 -19.50 14.55
C LEU A 116 -5.53 -19.08 15.95
N PRO A 117 -6.26 -19.91 16.71
CA PRO A 117 -6.71 -19.52 18.05
C PRO A 117 -5.56 -19.25 19.02
N MET A 118 -4.40 -19.89 18.81
CA MET A 118 -3.20 -19.77 19.64
C MET A 118 -2.17 -18.78 19.07
N ALA A 119 -2.45 -18.20 17.89
CA ALA A 119 -1.52 -17.32 17.23
C ALA A 119 -1.51 -15.93 17.87
N PHE A 120 -0.32 -15.32 17.94
CA PHE A 120 -0.17 -13.94 18.37
C PHE A 120 -0.73 -12.98 17.31
N THR A 121 -1.38 -11.94 17.77
CA THR A 121 -1.85 -10.85 16.90
C THR A 121 -0.73 -9.82 16.70
N ARG A 122 -0.67 -9.27 15.52
CA ARG A 122 0.13 -8.11 15.18
C ARG A 122 -0.79 -7.02 14.65
N SER A 123 -0.78 -5.88 15.32
CA SER A 123 -1.56 -4.71 14.92
C SER A 123 -0.67 -3.69 14.22
N ALA A 124 -1.22 -3.02 13.23
CA ALA A 124 -0.62 -1.89 12.55
C ALA A 124 -1.67 -0.79 12.40
N ARG A 125 -1.26 0.44 12.69
CA ARG A 125 -2.10 1.63 12.51
C ARG A 125 -1.67 2.37 11.25
N VAL A 126 -2.62 2.94 10.55
CA VAL A 126 -2.42 3.75 9.35
C VAL A 126 -3.13 5.07 9.55
N THR A 127 -2.36 6.12 9.77
CA THR A 127 -2.88 7.47 9.86
C THR A 127 -3.28 7.96 8.47
N VAL A 128 -4.42 8.57 8.36
CA VAL A 128 -4.98 9.10 7.13
C VAL A 128 -5.35 10.56 7.35
N TRP A 129 -4.88 11.42 6.48
CA TRP A 129 -5.18 12.84 6.48
C TRP A 129 -6.04 13.19 5.27
N ILE A 130 -7.18 13.82 5.52
CA ILE A 130 -8.11 14.33 4.51
C ILE A 130 -8.03 15.85 4.52
N ASP A 131 -7.43 16.41 3.47
CA ASP A 131 -7.36 17.83 3.20
C ASP A 131 -8.53 18.22 2.29
N LYS A 132 -9.61 18.71 2.90
CA LYS A 132 -10.82 19.12 2.17
C LYS A 132 -10.62 20.38 1.37
N ALA A 133 -9.75 21.29 1.80
CA ALA A 133 -9.50 22.55 1.10
C ALA A 133 -8.85 22.30 -0.27
N GLU A 134 -7.91 21.37 -0.31
CA GLU A 134 -7.15 21.05 -1.51
C GLU A 134 -7.64 19.75 -2.19
N ASN A 135 -8.70 19.11 -1.69
CA ASN A 135 -9.23 17.84 -2.20
C ASN A 135 -8.14 16.76 -2.29
N ARG A 136 -7.37 16.60 -1.22
CA ARG A 136 -6.28 15.62 -1.12
C ARG A 136 -6.53 14.61 0.00
N LEU A 137 -6.19 13.36 -0.28
CA LEU A 137 -6.12 12.30 0.70
C LEU A 137 -4.66 11.85 0.82
N VAL A 138 -4.12 11.87 2.02
CA VAL A 138 -2.74 11.45 2.32
C VAL A 138 -2.78 10.25 3.25
N ILE A 139 -2.24 9.12 2.80
CA ILE A 139 -2.21 7.87 3.57
C ILE A 139 -0.79 7.59 4.04
N ASN A 140 -0.58 7.49 5.35
CA ASN A 140 0.72 7.19 5.96
C ASN A 140 1.07 5.71 5.81
N SER A 141 1.44 5.32 4.60
CA SER A 141 1.82 3.95 4.26
C SER A 141 2.95 3.90 3.24
N GLY A 142 3.96 3.07 3.49
CA GLY A 142 4.99 2.72 2.51
C GLY A 142 4.62 1.50 1.64
N ASN A 143 3.40 0.98 1.77
CA ASN A 143 2.91 -0.20 1.06
C ASN A 143 1.61 0.13 0.33
N ALA A 144 1.62 0.03 -1.00
CA ALA A 144 0.47 0.33 -1.85
C ALA A 144 -0.76 -0.54 -1.50
N SER A 145 -0.58 -1.87 -1.35
CA SER A 145 -1.70 -2.76 -1.02
C SER A 145 -2.40 -2.40 0.30
N ARG A 146 -1.63 -1.87 1.28
CA ARG A 146 -2.22 -1.39 2.53
C ARG A 146 -2.98 -0.08 2.32
N ALA A 147 -2.46 0.80 1.50
CA ALA A 147 -3.16 2.04 1.14
C ALA A 147 -4.45 1.74 0.37
N ASP A 148 -4.43 0.79 -0.57
CA ASP A 148 -5.61 0.35 -1.31
C ASP A 148 -6.69 -0.23 -0.39
N GLU A 149 -6.29 -0.96 0.66
CA GLU A 149 -7.22 -1.46 1.67
C GLU A 149 -7.90 -0.31 2.44
N VAL A 150 -7.11 0.71 2.82
CA VAL A 150 -7.63 1.92 3.49
C VAL A 150 -8.58 2.68 2.57
N VAL A 151 -8.18 2.91 1.31
CA VAL A 151 -9.04 3.57 0.30
C VAL A 151 -10.35 2.81 0.11
N THR A 152 -10.27 1.47 -0.02
CA THR A 152 -11.48 0.62 -0.15
C THR A 152 -12.41 0.77 1.06
N SER A 153 -11.86 0.85 2.27
CA SER A 153 -12.64 1.06 3.48
C SER A 153 -13.26 2.45 3.54
N LEU A 154 -12.51 3.51 3.14
CA LEU A 154 -13.05 4.88 3.05
C LEU A 154 -14.22 4.97 2.08
N VAL A 155 -14.06 4.44 0.87
CA VAL A 155 -15.11 4.43 -0.16
C VAL A 155 -16.37 3.70 0.30
N LYS A 156 -16.23 2.66 1.11
CA LYS A 156 -17.37 1.94 1.69
C LYS A 156 -18.03 2.67 2.86
N SER A 157 -17.26 3.48 3.59
CA SER A 157 -17.72 4.15 4.81
C SER A 157 -18.30 5.53 4.53
N LEU A 158 -17.79 6.23 3.51
CA LEU A 158 -18.14 7.61 3.20
C LEU A 158 -18.94 7.69 1.90
N ASP A 159 -20.19 8.10 1.99
CA ASP A 159 -21.08 8.20 0.82
C ASP A 159 -20.55 9.21 -0.20
N GLY A 160 -20.50 8.81 -1.46
CA GLY A 160 -19.99 9.64 -2.56
C GLY A 160 -18.48 9.91 -2.53
N PHE A 161 -17.73 9.27 -1.64
CA PHE A 161 -16.27 9.42 -1.58
C PHE A 161 -15.61 8.61 -2.69
N ALA A 162 -14.88 9.31 -3.54
CA ALA A 162 -14.10 8.71 -4.61
C ALA A 162 -12.72 9.36 -4.66
N VAL A 163 -11.70 8.57 -4.94
CA VAL A 163 -10.32 9.05 -5.04
C VAL A 163 -9.60 8.42 -6.22
N ALA A 164 -8.62 9.15 -6.75
CA ALA A 164 -7.69 8.62 -7.73
C ALA A 164 -6.25 8.86 -7.26
N LEU A 165 -5.34 7.94 -7.59
CA LEU A 165 -3.92 8.15 -7.35
C LEU A 165 -3.44 9.35 -8.17
N ILE A 166 -2.71 10.27 -7.55
CA ILE A 166 -2.14 11.42 -8.24
C ILE A 166 -1.07 10.93 -9.22
N ASN A 167 -1.16 11.39 -10.45
CA ASN A 167 -0.16 11.23 -11.48
C ASN A 167 0.37 12.60 -11.89
N THR A 168 1.61 12.66 -12.36
CA THR A 168 2.29 13.88 -12.78
C THR A 168 2.57 13.89 -14.27
N GLN A 169 2.65 15.09 -14.87
CA GLN A 169 2.93 15.22 -16.31
C GLN A 169 4.33 14.71 -16.68
N ILE A 170 5.30 14.88 -15.78
CA ILE A 170 6.64 14.31 -15.91
C ILE A 170 6.73 13.11 -14.99
N GLU A 171 7.10 11.96 -15.53
CA GLU A 171 7.34 10.75 -14.72
C GLU A 171 8.44 11.01 -13.68
N PRO A 172 8.22 10.68 -12.39
CA PRO A 172 9.21 10.96 -11.34
C PRO A 172 10.60 10.37 -11.64
N ALA A 173 10.69 9.18 -12.26
CA ALA A 173 11.96 8.59 -12.64
C ALA A 173 12.71 9.44 -13.70
N ALA A 174 12.00 10.04 -14.64
CA ALA A 174 12.58 10.92 -15.65
C ALA A 174 13.05 12.25 -15.04
N ALA A 175 12.24 12.83 -14.16
CA ALA A 175 12.60 14.05 -13.43
C ALA A 175 13.86 13.85 -12.57
N MET A 176 13.88 12.80 -11.74
CA MET A 176 15.03 12.44 -10.91
C MET A 176 16.30 12.19 -11.76
N ALA A 177 16.17 11.54 -12.92
CA ALA A 177 17.30 11.34 -13.83
C ALA A 177 17.84 12.68 -14.35
N ASN A 178 16.97 13.59 -14.75
CA ASN A 178 17.37 14.93 -15.20
C ASN A 178 18.10 15.71 -14.10
N TRP A 179 17.54 15.74 -12.88
CA TRP A 179 18.17 16.43 -11.74
C TRP A 179 19.56 15.86 -11.39
N LEU A 180 19.72 14.54 -11.47
CA LEU A 180 21.02 13.90 -11.24
C LEU A 180 22.03 14.16 -12.37
N LEU A 181 21.59 14.27 -13.63
CA LEU A 181 22.46 14.56 -14.77
C LEU A 181 22.91 16.01 -14.79
N THR A 182 21.98 16.94 -14.59
CA THR A 182 22.25 18.39 -14.63
C THR A 182 22.81 18.93 -13.33
N GLN A 183 22.57 18.24 -12.21
CA GLN A 183 22.82 18.74 -10.85
C GLN A 183 22.04 20.03 -10.53
N GLU A 184 20.92 20.21 -11.22
CA GLU A 184 20.00 21.34 -11.05
C GLU A 184 18.65 20.81 -10.53
N PRO A 185 18.47 20.67 -9.21
CA PRO A 185 17.19 20.33 -8.64
C PRO A 185 16.17 21.46 -8.85
N PRO A 186 14.87 21.21 -8.77
CA PRO A 186 13.86 22.25 -8.87
C PRO A 186 13.99 23.25 -7.71
N ALA A 187 13.41 24.44 -7.90
CA ALA A 187 13.46 25.52 -6.91
C ALA A 187 12.95 25.05 -5.55
N GLY A 188 13.67 25.37 -4.49
CA GLY A 188 13.36 24.96 -3.12
C GLY A 188 13.76 23.52 -2.77
N PHE A 189 14.32 22.75 -3.71
CA PHE A 189 14.79 21.38 -3.41
C PHE A 189 16.31 21.29 -3.46
N THR A 190 16.85 20.40 -2.64
CA THR A 190 18.27 20.02 -2.63
C THR A 190 18.39 18.52 -2.81
N ILE A 191 19.35 18.08 -3.63
CA ILE A 191 19.66 16.66 -3.80
C ILE A 191 20.51 16.20 -2.63
N ASP A 192 20.05 15.20 -1.90
CA ASP A 192 20.77 14.59 -0.78
C ASP A 192 21.72 13.48 -1.26
N ARG A 193 22.23 12.69 -0.30
CA ARG A 193 23.31 11.72 -0.50
C ARG A 193 22.85 10.27 -0.64
N GLU A 194 21.57 10.04 -0.99
CA GLU A 194 21.04 8.68 -1.16
C GLU A 194 20.28 8.58 -2.48
N CYS A 195 20.66 7.61 -3.32
CA CYS A 195 19.86 7.26 -4.48
C CYS A 195 19.94 5.77 -4.82
N GLU A 196 18.92 5.27 -5.50
CA GLU A 196 18.89 3.92 -6.07
C GLU A 196 18.61 4.01 -7.57
N LEU A 197 19.52 3.43 -8.36
CA LEU A 197 19.43 3.32 -9.82
C LEU A 197 19.20 1.86 -10.19
N LYS A 198 18.27 1.58 -11.08
CA LYS A 198 17.95 0.23 -11.53
C LYS A 198 17.98 0.15 -13.05
N ALA A 199 18.62 -0.90 -13.59
CA ALA A 199 18.59 -1.19 -15.00
C ALA A 199 17.18 -1.57 -15.46
N SER A 200 16.79 -1.10 -16.64
CA SER A 200 15.49 -1.41 -17.26
C SER A 200 15.54 -2.71 -18.09
N ASP A 201 16.73 -3.28 -18.29
CA ASP A 201 16.94 -4.54 -18.99
C ASP A 201 16.66 -5.78 -18.11
N ASP A 202 16.81 -6.96 -18.71
CA ASP A 202 16.58 -8.25 -18.04
C ASP A 202 17.54 -8.51 -16.86
N SER A 203 18.69 -7.84 -16.81
CA SER A 203 19.66 -7.97 -15.71
C SER A 203 19.09 -7.47 -14.39
N LYS A 204 18.17 -6.46 -14.44
CA LYS A 204 17.59 -5.77 -13.26
C LYS A 204 18.67 -5.32 -12.27
N ALA A 205 19.87 -5.02 -12.78
CA ALA A 205 21.00 -4.62 -11.94
C ALA A 205 20.66 -3.35 -11.16
N VAL A 206 21.01 -3.33 -9.88
CA VAL A 206 20.70 -2.22 -8.96
C VAL A 206 22.00 -1.67 -8.41
N VAL A 207 22.13 -0.33 -8.46
CA VAL A 207 23.21 0.42 -7.80
C VAL A 207 22.58 1.30 -6.74
N ARG A 208 23.14 1.29 -5.53
CA ARG A 208 22.67 2.11 -4.41
C ARG A 208 23.81 2.93 -3.87
N TYR A 209 23.56 4.23 -3.78
CA TYR A 209 24.44 5.17 -3.10
C TYR A 209 23.77 5.52 -1.76
N ALA A 210 24.53 5.40 -0.69
CA ALA A 210 24.09 5.77 0.65
C ALA A 210 25.15 6.62 1.33
N LYS A 211 24.74 7.81 1.78
CA LYS A 211 25.62 8.81 2.41
C LYS A 211 26.82 9.22 1.52
N HIS A 212 26.63 9.16 0.19
CA HIS A 212 27.67 9.41 -0.80
C HIS A 212 27.29 10.63 -1.65
N PRO A 213 28.24 11.53 -2.02
CA PRO A 213 27.96 12.59 -2.98
C PRO A 213 27.41 12.00 -4.30
N LEU A 214 26.42 12.67 -4.89
CA LEU A 214 25.77 12.23 -6.13
C LEU A 214 26.18 13.09 -7.36
N ASP A 215 27.02 14.11 -7.16
CA ASP A 215 27.58 15.00 -8.18
C ASP A 215 28.82 14.42 -8.88
N ILE A 216 28.87 13.11 -9.02
CA ILE A 216 30.00 12.36 -9.58
C ILE A 216 29.68 11.79 -10.95
N ASP A 217 30.71 11.66 -11.81
CA ASP A 217 30.58 11.15 -13.18
C ASP A 217 30.04 9.71 -13.21
N GLU A 218 30.32 8.89 -12.19
CA GLU A 218 29.82 7.52 -12.11
C GLU A 218 28.28 7.44 -12.05
N VAL A 219 27.62 8.34 -11.29
CA VAL A 219 26.16 8.43 -11.25
C VAL A 219 25.60 8.81 -12.61
N LYS A 220 26.21 9.80 -13.27
CA LYS A 220 25.83 10.26 -14.62
C LYS A 220 26.00 9.14 -15.65
N GLN A 221 27.13 8.41 -15.57
CA GLN A 221 27.40 7.28 -16.45
C GLN A 221 26.36 6.18 -16.32
N HIS A 222 25.98 5.81 -15.09
CA HIS A 222 24.92 4.82 -14.87
C HIS A 222 23.59 5.20 -15.49
N ILE A 223 23.22 6.48 -15.44
CA ILE A 223 21.99 6.97 -16.06
C ILE A 223 22.10 6.94 -17.58
N THR A 224 23.25 7.38 -18.12
CA THR A 224 23.54 7.35 -19.56
C THR A 224 23.53 5.92 -20.11
N ASP A 225 24.01 4.95 -19.33
CA ASP A 225 23.99 3.52 -19.65
C ASP A 225 22.58 2.87 -19.52
N GLY A 226 21.54 3.68 -19.27
CA GLY A 226 20.14 3.24 -19.28
C GLY A 226 19.58 2.81 -17.91
N LYS A 227 20.31 3.01 -16.81
CA LYS A 227 19.71 2.82 -15.48
C LYS A 227 18.81 3.99 -15.14
N ARG A 228 17.65 3.71 -14.56
CA ARG A 228 16.67 4.71 -14.15
C ARG A 228 16.64 4.85 -12.63
N PRO A 229 16.56 6.09 -12.10
CA PRO A 229 16.36 6.30 -10.68
C PRO A 229 15.03 5.69 -10.21
N THR A 230 15.12 4.85 -9.19
CA THR A 230 13.94 4.30 -8.52
C THR A 230 13.66 5.01 -7.22
N ARG A 231 14.70 5.65 -6.64
CA ARG A 231 14.62 6.46 -5.43
C ARG A 231 15.68 7.56 -5.45
N LEU A 232 15.33 8.71 -4.92
CA LEU A 232 16.23 9.83 -4.71
C LEU A 232 15.87 10.53 -3.40
N ALA A 233 16.87 10.74 -2.53
CA ALA A 233 16.69 11.54 -1.34
C ALA A 233 16.81 13.02 -1.67
N LEU A 234 15.88 13.79 -1.15
CA LEU A 234 15.73 15.23 -1.37
C LEU A 234 15.43 15.92 -0.04
N THR A 235 15.86 17.16 0.08
CA THR A 235 15.44 18.08 1.12
C THR A 235 14.70 19.25 0.49
N TRP A 236 13.53 19.59 1.02
CA TRP A 236 12.72 20.72 0.58
C TRP A 236 12.82 21.86 1.59
N ASP A 237 13.15 23.05 1.08
CA ASP A 237 13.22 24.34 1.81
C ASP A 237 14.01 24.28 3.13
N ASP A 238 15.02 23.40 3.20
CA ASP A 238 15.77 23.06 4.42
C ASP A 238 14.89 22.68 5.64
N ARG A 239 13.64 22.31 5.39
CA ARG A 239 12.62 22.03 6.41
C ARG A 239 12.20 20.56 6.44
N VAL A 240 12.09 19.91 5.29
CA VAL A 240 11.63 18.53 5.20
C VAL A 240 12.57 17.70 4.33
N SER A 241 13.21 16.69 4.91
CA SER A 241 13.99 15.69 4.19
C SER A 241 13.12 14.46 3.92
N PHE A 242 13.22 13.89 2.71
CA PHE A 242 12.44 12.74 2.29
C PHE A 242 13.11 11.97 1.15
N GLU A 243 12.60 10.79 0.86
CA GLU A 243 13.00 9.98 -0.30
C GLU A 243 11.82 9.91 -1.29
N LEU A 244 12.00 10.47 -2.49
CA LEU A 244 11.06 10.34 -3.60
C LEU A 244 11.28 9.01 -4.32
N THR A 245 10.19 8.29 -4.62
CA THR A 245 10.25 7.07 -5.42
C THR A 245 9.72 7.31 -6.84
N HIS A 246 10.07 6.44 -7.77
CA HIS A 246 9.56 6.47 -9.15
C HIS A 246 8.03 6.33 -9.27
N GLY A 247 7.36 5.79 -8.24
CA GLY A 247 5.89 5.70 -8.15
C GLY A 247 5.27 6.82 -7.32
N LEU A 248 5.91 7.97 -7.18
CA LEU A 248 5.42 9.14 -6.43
C LEU A 248 5.12 8.85 -4.94
N LEU A 249 5.70 7.80 -4.36
CA LEU A 249 5.64 7.56 -2.93
C LEU A 249 6.72 8.39 -2.24
N ILE A 250 6.34 9.20 -1.26
CA ILE A 250 7.24 10.01 -0.43
C ILE A 250 7.58 9.21 0.82
N ARG A 251 8.85 8.90 1.04
CA ARG A 251 9.32 8.00 2.10
C ARG A 251 10.30 8.68 3.03
N LYS A 252 10.51 8.07 4.20
CA LYS A 252 11.49 8.51 5.20
C LYS A 252 11.36 10.00 5.54
N ILE A 253 10.14 10.52 5.57
CA ILE A 253 9.86 11.92 5.87
C ILE A 253 10.43 12.25 7.25
N THR A 254 11.23 13.31 7.30
CA THR A 254 11.83 13.83 8.52
C THR A 254 11.73 15.35 8.49
N PHE A 255 11.08 15.91 9.51
CA PHE A 255 11.04 17.36 9.72
C PHE A 255 12.35 17.79 10.40
N LEU A 256 13.05 18.76 9.82
CA LEU A 256 14.35 19.22 10.28
C LEU A 256 14.17 20.22 11.44
N GLU A 257 15.26 20.46 12.19
CA GLU A 257 15.25 21.39 13.32
C GLU A 257 14.87 22.80 12.86
N GLY A 258 13.96 23.45 13.58
CA GLY A 258 13.37 24.75 13.22
C GLY A 258 11.93 24.69 12.72
N THR A 259 11.44 23.52 12.30
CA THR A 259 10.05 23.32 11.87
C THR A 259 9.08 23.02 13.02
N GLY A 260 9.57 22.80 14.24
CA GLY A 260 8.72 22.36 15.35
C GLY A 260 9.36 22.40 16.73
N ASP A 261 10.14 23.43 17.05
CA ASP A 261 10.76 23.60 18.39
C ASP A 261 9.76 24.01 19.47
N GLY A 262 8.59 23.45 19.50
CA GLY A 262 7.51 23.94 20.31
C GLY A 262 6.73 22.97 21.18
N ALA A 263 7.25 21.88 21.75
CA ALA A 263 6.52 21.20 22.83
C ALA A 263 7.33 20.15 23.60
N ALA A 264 8.50 20.46 24.07
CA ALA A 264 9.23 19.60 25.03
C ALA A 264 8.69 19.73 26.47
N GLY A 265 7.40 20.00 26.69
CA GLY A 265 6.85 20.20 28.05
C GLY A 265 5.32 20.18 28.16
N GLY A 266 4.58 20.02 27.08
CA GLY A 266 3.13 20.03 27.10
C GLY A 266 2.49 18.68 27.51
N LYS A 267 1.20 18.69 27.82
CA LYS A 267 0.42 17.46 27.99
C LYS A 267 0.46 16.65 26.69
N LYS A 268 0.27 15.34 26.77
CA LYS A 268 0.31 14.42 25.61
C LYS A 268 -0.71 14.80 24.51
N GLU A 269 -1.83 15.38 24.89
CA GLU A 269 -2.88 15.89 24.01
C GLU A 269 -2.43 17.13 23.24
N ASP A 270 -1.83 18.11 23.94
CA ASP A 270 -1.31 19.34 23.30
C ASP A 270 -0.18 19.02 22.30
N ASN A 271 0.60 17.98 22.58
CA ASN A 271 1.66 17.52 21.68
C ASN A 271 1.10 16.84 20.41
N PHE A 272 -0.03 16.12 20.50
CA PHE A 272 -0.64 15.49 19.33
C PHE A 272 -1.14 16.55 18.34
N ASP A 273 -1.87 17.56 18.81
CA ASP A 273 -2.38 18.63 17.95
C ASP A 273 -1.25 19.43 17.29
N ALA A 274 -0.22 19.75 18.05
CA ALA A 274 0.95 20.46 17.53
C ALA A 274 1.71 19.61 16.49
N ASP A 275 1.95 18.32 16.78
CA ASP A 275 2.62 17.40 15.86
C ASP A 275 1.82 17.23 14.55
N VAL A 276 0.50 17.18 14.64
CA VAL A 276 -0.39 17.09 13.46
C VAL A 276 -0.39 18.39 12.69
N ALA A 277 -0.58 19.55 13.36
CA ALA A 277 -0.61 20.85 12.69
C ALA A 277 0.70 21.13 11.94
N ILE A 278 1.85 20.85 12.55
CA ILE A 278 3.15 20.98 11.90
C ILE A 278 3.24 20.04 10.70
N ALA A 279 2.92 18.76 10.89
CA ALA A 279 3.07 17.77 9.84
C ALA A 279 2.15 18.04 8.64
N THR A 280 0.89 18.42 8.88
CA THR A 280 -0.06 18.77 7.81
C THR A 280 0.29 20.10 7.15
N GLY A 281 0.77 21.09 7.93
CA GLY A 281 1.22 22.37 7.40
C GLY A 281 2.42 22.24 6.47
N GLU A 282 3.44 21.47 6.86
CA GLU A 282 4.64 21.25 6.04
C GLU A 282 4.32 20.39 4.80
N LEU A 283 3.61 19.28 4.97
CA LEU A 283 3.23 18.43 3.83
C LEU A 283 2.23 19.13 2.91
N GLY A 284 1.39 20.01 3.46
CA GLY A 284 0.47 20.85 2.70
C GLY A 284 1.16 21.76 1.69
N GLN A 285 2.39 22.18 1.99
CA GLN A 285 3.24 22.99 1.10
C GLN A 285 4.18 22.14 0.25
N LEU A 286 4.80 21.10 0.83
CA LEU A 286 5.71 20.21 0.12
C LEU A 286 5.02 19.50 -1.06
N VAL A 287 3.81 18.96 -0.87
CA VAL A 287 3.13 18.17 -1.91
C VAL A 287 2.87 19.00 -3.17
N PRO A 288 2.26 20.22 -3.12
CA PRO A 288 2.14 21.07 -4.31
C PRO A 288 3.48 21.42 -4.95
N ALA A 289 4.49 21.81 -4.16
CA ALA A 289 5.80 22.15 -4.67
C ALA A 289 6.44 20.96 -5.42
N LEU A 290 6.27 19.75 -4.89
CA LEU A 290 6.77 18.54 -5.55
C LEU A 290 6.00 18.24 -6.84
N LEU A 291 4.68 18.41 -6.86
CA LEU A 291 3.88 18.22 -8.05
C LEU A 291 4.26 19.23 -9.14
N ASP A 292 4.47 20.50 -8.77
CA ASP A 292 4.93 21.55 -9.70
C ASP A 292 6.32 21.22 -10.28
N ALA A 293 7.24 20.71 -9.44
CA ALA A 293 8.55 20.24 -9.86
C ALA A 293 8.50 19.06 -10.85
N LEU A 294 7.39 18.31 -10.84
CA LEU A 294 7.11 17.20 -11.76
C LEU A 294 6.19 17.62 -12.94
N GLY A 295 6.15 18.92 -13.24
CA GLY A 295 5.40 19.49 -14.37
C GLY A 295 3.92 19.69 -14.11
N GLY A 296 3.47 19.56 -12.88
CA GLY A 296 2.06 19.65 -12.50
C GLY A 296 1.36 18.29 -12.50
N GLU A 297 0.15 18.31 -11.96
CA GLU A 297 -0.71 17.13 -11.91
C GLU A 297 -1.24 16.79 -13.31
N ALA A 298 -1.19 15.54 -13.70
CA ALA A 298 -1.86 15.07 -14.90
C ALA A 298 -3.38 15.15 -14.71
N ALA A 299 -4.11 15.53 -15.77
CA ALA A 299 -5.55 15.69 -15.68
C ALA A 299 -6.22 14.44 -15.09
N PHE A 300 -7.13 14.63 -14.15
CA PHE A 300 -7.92 13.57 -13.54
C PHE A 300 -8.71 12.86 -14.66
N SER A 301 -8.26 11.70 -15.07
CA SER A 301 -9.02 10.77 -15.89
C SER A 301 -9.61 9.74 -14.96
N ALA A 302 -10.87 9.88 -14.58
CA ALA A 302 -11.60 8.75 -14.03
C ALA A 302 -11.48 7.63 -15.06
N ALA A 303 -10.87 6.51 -14.70
CA ALA A 303 -10.86 5.34 -15.56
C ALA A 303 -12.31 5.07 -15.95
N PRO A 304 -12.64 4.91 -17.27
CA PRO A 304 -13.98 4.57 -17.65
C PRO A 304 -14.36 3.32 -16.87
N ALA A 305 -15.49 3.35 -16.17
CA ALA A 305 -16.05 2.16 -15.56
C ALA A 305 -16.09 1.10 -16.66
N ASP A 306 -15.39 0.00 -16.45
CA ASP A 306 -15.36 -1.10 -17.41
C ASP A 306 -16.75 -1.75 -17.40
N ASP A 307 -17.63 -1.23 -18.27
CA ASP A 307 -18.98 -1.74 -18.52
C ASP A 307 -18.99 -3.13 -19.19
N SER A 308 -17.83 -3.80 -19.25
CA SER A 308 -17.67 -5.10 -19.90
C SER A 308 -17.86 -6.32 -18.99
N VAL A 309 -18.29 -6.14 -17.72
CA VAL A 309 -18.79 -7.29 -16.95
C VAL A 309 -20.24 -7.56 -17.31
N LYS A 310 -20.47 -8.10 -18.50
CA LYS A 310 -21.71 -8.79 -18.82
C LYS A 310 -21.90 -9.94 -17.82
N PRO A 311 -23.02 -10.02 -17.10
CA PRO A 311 -23.27 -11.18 -16.26
C PRO A 311 -23.28 -12.43 -17.15
N ALA A 312 -22.44 -13.39 -16.79
CA ALA A 312 -22.43 -14.70 -17.44
C ALA A 312 -23.80 -15.34 -17.29
N THR A 313 -24.57 -15.36 -18.37
CA THR A 313 -25.81 -16.17 -18.50
C THR A 313 -25.42 -17.63 -18.30
N ALA A 314 -26.00 -18.25 -17.29
CA ALA A 314 -25.91 -19.69 -17.06
C ALA A 314 -26.30 -20.44 -18.33
N PRO A 315 -25.58 -21.52 -18.72
CA PRO A 315 -25.97 -22.33 -19.86
C PRO A 315 -27.27 -23.09 -19.54
N ALA A 316 -28.28 -22.85 -20.36
CA ALA A 316 -29.55 -23.60 -20.35
C ALA A 316 -29.27 -25.06 -20.63
N ALA A 317 -29.88 -25.94 -19.83
CA ALA A 317 -29.87 -27.39 -20.04
C ALA A 317 -30.45 -27.75 -21.39
N ALA A 318 -29.69 -28.49 -22.20
CA ALA A 318 -30.15 -29.12 -23.41
C ALA A 318 -30.86 -30.46 -23.09
N PRO A 319 -31.94 -30.84 -23.84
CA PRO A 319 -32.70 -32.05 -23.55
C PRO A 319 -31.97 -33.31 -24.05
N ALA A 320 -32.17 -34.38 -23.30
CA ALA A 320 -31.71 -35.72 -23.60
C ALA A 320 -32.32 -36.23 -24.90
N THR A 321 -31.49 -36.75 -25.80
CA THR A 321 -31.96 -37.62 -26.94
C THR A 321 -31.18 -38.92 -26.92
N THR A 322 -31.96 -39.97 -26.96
CA THR A 322 -31.70 -41.41 -26.93
C THR A 322 -30.70 -41.89 -27.99
N ALA A 323 -29.95 -42.92 -27.59
CA ALA A 323 -29.08 -43.75 -28.44
C ALA A 323 -29.84 -44.51 -29.53
N PRO A 324 -29.15 -45.06 -30.55
CA PRO A 324 -28.84 -46.48 -30.49
C PRO A 324 -27.42 -46.88 -30.93
N ALA A 325 -27.08 -48.11 -30.55
CA ALA A 325 -25.87 -48.85 -30.75
C ALA A 325 -25.57 -49.14 -32.24
N ASP A 326 -24.32 -49.31 -32.62
CA ASP A 326 -23.75 -50.60 -33.01
C ASP A 326 -22.33 -50.48 -33.60
N ALA A 327 -21.56 -51.55 -33.35
CA ALA A 327 -20.51 -52.21 -34.12
C ALA A 327 -19.12 -51.55 -34.29
N ALA A 328 -18.18 -52.14 -33.56
CA ALA A 328 -17.01 -52.92 -34.03
C ALA A 328 -16.03 -52.28 -35.05
N ASP A 329 -14.80 -52.20 -34.77
CA ASP A 329 -13.73 -53.18 -35.06
C ASP A 329 -12.34 -52.53 -35.12
N ALA A 330 -11.42 -53.24 -34.54
CA ALA A 330 -10.00 -53.50 -34.89
C ALA A 330 -8.97 -52.39 -35.03
N ALA A 331 -8.00 -52.59 -34.19
CA ALA A 331 -6.61 -52.93 -34.48
C ALA A 331 -5.55 -51.81 -34.59
N GLU A 332 -4.55 -52.09 -33.78
CA GLU A 332 -3.09 -52.09 -34.01
C GLU A 332 -2.33 -50.76 -33.91
N GLU A 333 -1.52 -50.80 -32.89
CA GLU A 333 -0.05 -50.95 -32.84
C GLU A 333 0.78 -49.72 -33.22
N GLU A 334 1.62 -49.42 -32.41
CA GLU A 334 3.08 -49.40 -32.17
C GLU A 334 3.55 -47.97 -31.94
N ASP A 335 4.38 -47.63 -31.13
CA ASP A 335 5.61 -48.02 -30.49
C ASP A 335 6.26 -46.79 -29.82
N ALA A 336 6.91 -46.94 -28.69
CA ALA A 336 7.78 -46.00 -28.03
C ALA A 336 9.12 -45.88 -28.80
N PRO A 337 10.19 -45.23 -28.32
CA PRO A 337 10.41 -44.29 -27.23
C PRO A 337 11.32 -43.10 -27.65
N PHE A 338 11.44 -42.08 -26.80
CA PHE A 338 12.71 -41.55 -26.26
C PHE A 338 12.44 -40.49 -25.19
#